data_38b63d2aee3e8f6bcf553b69a3919eb4
#
_entry.id   38b63d2aee3e8f6bcf553b69a3919eb4
#
_cell.length_a   1.000
_cell.length_b   1.000
_cell.length_c   1.000
_cell.angle_alpha   90.00
_cell.angle_beta   90.00
_cell.angle_gamma   90.00
#
_symmetry.space_group_name_H-M   'P 1'
#
loop_
_entity.id
_entity.type
_entity.pdbx_description
1 polymer ?
#
loop_
_entity_poly.entity_id
_entity_poly.type
_entity_poly.pdbx_seq_one_letter_code
_entity_poly.pdbx_strand_id
1 'polypeptide(L)'
;MKQEHLARLLLLVILVGLPVAVWAARAGLFAPPATAGERVIALIAAAPEGGGWQPETVRVALGERLRLRISGADVVHGFAIGQADIPPVTVEPGRVAEFVFTPPAPGRYTFYCTVWCSPNHWRMRGTLEVVGPDGVLPSPTPQPPLYQQLGLDIDAPHIAAHFPRNTPSAARGQALGLPLPGDLADPERLRRISPSAAFARLRADPAYAHLGDDQVWDLVALAWKRSTTPERLAQGQAIYTANCAACHGQSGRGDGPGGRALRRTDAMGVSQGPANFTEARTMAGGSAAIYQGKVLRGGMGTGMPYWGPILTEEQTWAVVDYLWTFLFDY
;
A
#
# COMPACT_ATOMS: atom_id res chain seq x y z
N MET A 1 18.69 61.24 15.32
CA MET A 1 17.24 61.07 15.54
C MET A 1 16.54 60.26 14.42
N LYS A 2 16.62 60.67 13.13
CA LYS A 2 15.90 59.91 12.06
C LYS A 2 16.39 58.45 11.83
N GLN A 3 17.68 58.19 11.97
CA GLN A 3 18.25 56.86 11.79
C GLN A 3 17.91 55.90 12.94
N GLU A 4 17.82 56.38 14.19
CA GLU A 4 17.41 55.57 15.34
C GLU A 4 15.95 55.16 15.27
N HIS A 5 15.07 56.04 14.83
CA HIS A 5 13.66 55.70 14.62
C HIS A 5 13.47 54.67 13.54
N LEU A 6 14.24 54.73 12.45
CA LEU A 6 14.20 53.75 11.38
C LEU A 6 14.70 52.37 11.85
N ALA A 7 15.79 52.34 12.64
CA ALA A 7 16.30 51.09 13.20
C ALA A 7 15.33 50.45 14.17
N ARG A 8 14.67 51.23 15.03
CA ARG A 8 13.61 50.73 15.99
C ARG A 8 12.40 50.20 15.22
N LEU A 9 11.98 50.86 14.14
CA LEU A 9 10.89 50.40 13.27
C LEU A 9 11.21 49.07 12.60
N LEU A 10 12.41 48.92 12.02
CA LEU A 10 12.91 47.69 11.43
C LEU A 10 12.96 46.54 12.44
N LEU A 11 13.44 46.83 13.65
CA LEU A 11 13.50 45.82 14.71
C LEU A 11 12.10 45.36 15.10
N LEU A 12 11.13 46.26 15.18
CA LEU A 12 9.75 45.96 15.49
C LEU A 12 9.06 45.12 14.39
N VAL A 13 9.35 45.43 13.12
CA VAL A 13 8.88 44.62 11.97
C VAL A 13 9.48 43.22 11.97
N ILE A 14 10.77 43.08 12.33
CA ILE A 14 11.43 41.76 12.39
C ILE A 14 10.96 40.96 13.59
N LEU A 15 10.88 41.54 14.77
CA LEU A 15 10.59 40.82 16.01
C LEU A 15 9.10 40.55 16.23
N VAL A 16 8.22 41.37 15.68
CA VAL A 16 6.77 41.25 15.87
C VAL A 16 6.05 41.00 14.54
N GLY A 17 6.34 41.80 13.53
CA GLY A 17 5.65 41.74 12.25
C GLY A 17 5.87 40.41 11.51
N LEU A 18 7.10 39.91 11.46
CA LEU A 18 7.40 38.61 10.81
C LEU A 18 6.76 37.44 11.56
N PRO A 19 6.89 37.28 12.91
CA PRO A 19 6.19 36.22 13.62
C PRO A 19 4.67 36.28 13.46
N VAL A 20 4.08 37.47 13.51
CA VAL A 20 2.65 37.68 13.30
C VAL A 20 2.24 37.32 11.87
N ALA A 21 3.02 37.72 10.87
CA ALA A 21 2.75 37.35 9.48
C ALA A 21 2.87 35.84 9.24
N VAL A 22 3.88 35.18 9.84
CA VAL A 22 4.04 33.73 9.78
C VAL A 22 2.89 33.03 10.51
N TRP A 23 2.47 33.54 11.67
CA TRP A 23 1.31 33.02 12.39
C TRP A 23 0.03 33.19 11.57
N ALA A 24 -0.22 34.36 11.00
CA ALA A 24 -1.37 34.66 10.18
C ALA A 24 -1.42 33.79 8.91
N ALA A 25 -0.27 33.54 8.28
CA ALA A 25 -0.16 32.63 7.14
C ALA A 25 -0.46 31.18 7.57
N ARG A 26 0.08 30.72 8.70
CA ARG A 26 -0.20 29.39 9.24
C ARG A 26 -1.66 29.24 9.70
N ALA A 27 -2.26 30.28 10.23
CA ALA A 27 -3.68 30.32 10.60
C ALA A 27 -4.62 30.41 9.38
N GLY A 28 -4.08 30.49 8.17
CA GLY A 28 -4.88 30.54 6.94
C GLY A 28 -5.54 31.89 6.68
N LEU A 29 -5.16 32.96 7.38
CA LEU A 29 -5.78 34.30 7.22
C LEU A 29 -5.53 34.93 5.83
N PHE A 30 -4.52 34.46 5.09
CA PHE A 30 -4.23 34.83 3.71
C PHE A 30 -4.70 33.80 2.68
N ALA A 31 -5.50 32.80 3.13
CA ALA A 31 -6.05 31.84 2.21
C ALA A 31 -7.08 32.49 1.28
N PRO A 32 -7.15 32.13 0.00
CA PRO A 32 -8.25 32.54 -0.84
C PRO A 32 -9.56 32.11 -0.21
N PRO A 33 -10.62 32.94 -0.31
CA PRO A 33 -11.92 32.58 0.25
C PRO A 33 -12.38 31.25 -0.35
N ALA A 34 -12.96 30.40 0.50
CA ALA A 34 -13.63 29.18 0.04
C ALA A 34 -14.74 29.57 -0.94
N THR A 35 -14.85 28.85 -2.03
CA THR A 35 -16.01 28.98 -2.93
C THR A 35 -17.28 28.64 -2.13
N ALA A 36 -18.37 29.34 -2.39
CA ALA A 36 -19.62 29.08 -1.68
C ALA A 36 -19.99 27.59 -1.74
N GLY A 37 -20.17 26.96 -0.58
CA GLY A 37 -20.48 25.54 -0.45
C GLY A 37 -19.25 24.63 -0.27
N GLU A 38 -18.01 25.17 -0.18
CA GLU A 38 -16.81 24.38 0.15
C GLU A 38 -16.41 24.56 1.61
N ARG A 39 -16.11 23.46 2.30
CA ARG A 39 -15.49 23.47 3.60
C ARG A 39 -13.98 23.34 3.46
N VAL A 40 -13.23 24.31 3.97
CA VAL A 40 -11.76 24.28 4.00
C VAL A 40 -11.29 23.47 5.22
N ILE A 41 -10.43 22.47 4.95
CA ILE A 41 -9.78 21.66 5.98
C ILE A 41 -8.27 21.87 5.83
N ALA A 42 -7.66 22.41 6.86
CA ALA A 42 -6.21 22.56 6.93
C ALA A 42 -5.60 21.31 7.60
N LEU A 43 -4.59 20.72 6.94
CA LEU A 43 -3.79 19.62 7.47
C LEU A 43 -2.32 20.05 7.51
N ILE A 44 -1.61 19.62 8.54
CA ILE A 44 -0.16 19.74 8.64
C ILE A 44 0.41 18.33 8.44
N ALA A 45 1.40 18.19 7.56
CA ALA A 45 2.15 16.98 7.34
C ALA A 45 3.53 17.11 7.99
N ALA A 46 3.80 16.28 8.99
CA ALA A 46 5.12 16.10 9.59
C ALA A 46 5.46 14.62 9.65
N ALA A 47 6.76 14.28 9.68
CA ALA A 47 7.18 12.92 9.95
C ALA A 47 6.54 12.41 11.27
N PRO A 48 6.27 11.10 11.42
CA PRO A 48 5.64 10.58 12.64
C PRO A 48 6.32 11.00 13.94
N GLU A 49 7.63 11.17 13.91
CA GLU A 49 8.44 11.67 15.03
C GLU A 49 8.12 13.14 15.38
N GLY A 50 7.64 13.91 14.41
CA GLY A 50 7.21 15.31 14.54
C GLY A 50 5.69 15.46 14.72
N GLY A 51 4.95 14.38 14.90
CA GLY A 51 3.52 14.38 15.18
C GLY A 51 2.60 13.91 14.05
N GLY A 52 3.13 13.52 12.91
CA GLY A 52 2.35 12.96 11.80
C GLY A 52 1.40 13.97 11.16
N TRP A 53 0.17 13.52 10.90
CA TRP A 53 -0.91 14.37 10.39
C TRP A 53 -1.59 15.13 11.53
N GLN A 54 -1.81 16.43 11.32
CA GLN A 54 -2.50 17.29 12.28
C GLN A 54 -3.60 18.12 11.57
N PRO A 55 -4.90 17.93 11.92
CA PRO A 55 -5.41 16.92 12.86
C PRO A 55 -5.29 15.48 12.31
N GLU A 56 -5.17 14.51 13.21
CA GLU A 56 -5.14 13.08 12.86
C GLU A 56 -6.54 12.58 12.45
N THR A 57 -7.60 13.18 12.98
CA THR A 57 -8.99 12.83 12.64
C THR A 57 -9.75 14.07 12.17
N VAL A 58 -10.43 13.91 11.03
CA VAL A 58 -11.32 14.91 10.44
C VAL A 58 -12.71 14.31 10.31
N ARG A 59 -13.74 15.03 10.80
CA ARG A 59 -15.14 14.60 10.68
C ARG A 59 -15.90 15.54 9.75
N VAL A 60 -16.63 14.96 8.79
CA VAL A 60 -17.36 15.66 7.73
C VAL A 60 -18.70 14.99 7.45
N ALA A 61 -19.62 15.70 6.79
CA ALA A 61 -20.88 15.13 6.34
C ALA A 61 -20.77 14.56 4.91
N LEU A 62 -21.60 13.55 4.61
CA LEU A 62 -21.70 13.02 3.27
C LEU A 62 -22.13 14.12 2.28
N GLY A 63 -21.49 14.16 1.11
CA GLY A 63 -21.75 15.15 0.07
C GLY A 63 -21.13 16.53 0.31
N GLU A 64 -20.48 16.74 1.46
CA GLU A 64 -19.75 17.97 1.74
C GLU A 64 -18.54 18.08 0.80
N ARG A 65 -18.44 19.20 0.08
CA ARG A 65 -17.31 19.48 -0.81
C ARG A 65 -16.15 20.03 0.02
N LEU A 66 -15.08 19.27 0.12
CA LEU A 66 -13.92 19.57 0.96
C LEU A 66 -12.81 20.16 0.11
N ARG A 67 -12.30 21.33 0.53
CA ARG A 67 -11.01 21.85 0.06
C ARG A 67 -9.95 21.50 1.09
N LEU A 68 -9.13 20.53 0.78
CA LEU A 68 -8.02 20.10 1.64
C LEU A 68 -6.81 20.97 1.32
N ARG A 69 -6.26 21.62 2.34
CA ARG A 69 -5.05 22.45 2.30
C ARG A 69 -3.99 21.80 3.18
N ILE A 70 -2.94 21.28 2.58
CA ILE A 70 -1.95 20.48 3.26
C ILE A 70 -0.61 21.20 3.23
N SER A 71 -0.05 21.54 4.39
CA SER A 71 1.26 22.16 4.54
C SER A 71 2.30 21.17 5.04
N GLY A 72 3.46 21.09 4.37
CA GLY A 72 4.61 20.31 4.84
C GLY A 72 5.40 21.06 5.91
N ALA A 73 5.62 20.43 7.07
CA ALA A 73 6.32 21.04 8.21
C ALA A 73 7.84 20.77 8.21
N ASP A 74 8.30 19.65 7.64
CA ASP A 74 9.67 19.18 7.77
C ASP A 74 10.27 18.69 6.44
N VAL A 75 9.87 17.52 5.95
CA VAL A 75 10.38 16.90 4.73
C VAL A 75 9.29 16.81 3.66
N VAL A 76 9.63 16.26 2.49
CA VAL A 76 8.63 15.96 1.46
C VAL A 76 7.75 14.79 1.93
N HIS A 77 6.44 14.98 1.82
CA HIS A 77 5.43 13.96 2.06
C HIS A 77 4.60 13.72 0.80
N GLY A 78 3.88 12.62 0.78
CA GLY A 78 2.79 12.41 -0.16
C GLY A 78 1.48 12.36 0.60
N PHE A 79 0.35 12.62 -0.05
CA PHE A 79 -0.96 12.49 0.54
C PHE A 79 -1.88 11.69 -0.40
N ALA A 80 -2.56 10.71 0.12
CA ALA A 80 -3.64 10.00 -0.54
C ALA A 80 -4.72 9.65 0.47
N ILE A 81 -5.95 9.42 -0.01
CA ILE A 81 -7.05 8.89 0.77
C ILE A 81 -7.33 7.47 0.27
N GLY A 82 -7.23 6.49 1.17
CA GLY A 82 -7.49 5.10 0.85
C GLY A 82 -8.94 4.88 0.42
N GLN A 83 -9.15 3.99 -0.54
CA GLN A 83 -10.45 3.67 -1.13
C GLN A 83 -11.16 4.86 -1.81
N ALA A 84 -10.42 5.93 -2.09
CA ALA A 84 -10.87 7.08 -2.86
C ALA A 84 -10.11 7.14 -4.19
N ASP A 85 -10.83 7.49 -5.25
CA ASP A 85 -10.24 7.66 -6.58
C ASP A 85 -9.67 9.07 -6.72
N ILE A 86 -8.55 9.31 -6.02
CA ILE A 86 -7.79 10.55 -6.12
C ILE A 86 -6.31 10.23 -6.35
N PRO A 87 -5.64 10.93 -7.28
CA PRO A 87 -4.21 10.76 -7.47
C PRO A 87 -3.44 11.21 -6.21
N PRO A 88 -2.33 10.58 -5.86
CA PRO A 88 -1.47 11.03 -4.78
C PRO A 88 -0.97 12.46 -5.00
N VAL A 89 -0.99 13.26 -3.95
CA VAL A 89 -0.56 14.67 -3.96
C VAL A 89 0.79 14.79 -3.27
N THR A 90 1.75 15.48 -3.90
CA THR A 90 3.05 15.79 -3.27
C THR A 90 2.90 17.00 -2.35
N VAL A 91 3.41 16.89 -1.13
CA VAL A 91 3.43 17.95 -0.12
C VAL A 91 4.87 18.33 0.18
N GLU A 92 5.30 19.48 -0.35
CA GLU A 92 6.66 19.99 -0.17
C GLU A 92 6.78 20.82 1.12
N PRO A 93 7.95 20.82 1.80
CA PRO A 93 8.19 21.66 2.96
C PRO A 93 7.98 23.16 2.64
N GLY A 94 7.27 23.85 3.53
CA GLY A 94 7.00 25.27 3.38
C GLY A 94 6.03 25.67 2.28
N ARG A 95 5.45 24.68 1.59
CA ARG A 95 4.41 24.89 0.56
C ARG A 95 3.07 24.32 1.03
N VAL A 96 2.00 24.81 0.42
CA VAL A 96 0.64 24.30 0.64
C VAL A 96 0.19 23.60 -0.64
N ALA A 97 -0.09 22.30 -0.52
CA ALA A 97 -0.79 21.55 -1.55
C ALA A 97 -2.28 21.67 -1.34
N GLU A 98 -3.05 21.87 -2.41
CA GLU A 98 -4.50 21.99 -2.36
C GLU A 98 -5.16 21.07 -3.35
N PHE A 99 -6.26 20.43 -2.94
CA PHE A 99 -7.15 19.74 -3.85
C PHE A 99 -8.57 19.69 -3.28
N VAL A 100 -9.54 19.44 -4.15
CA VAL A 100 -10.94 19.34 -3.78
C VAL A 100 -11.38 17.88 -3.83
N PHE A 101 -12.08 17.44 -2.77
CA PHE A 101 -12.59 16.09 -2.64
C PHE A 101 -14.02 16.10 -2.09
N THR A 102 -14.88 15.28 -2.66
CA THR A 102 -16.21 15.02 -2.12
C THR A 102 -16.30 13.53 -1.81
N PRO A 103 -16.46 13.14 -0.53
CA PRO A 103 -16.55 11.74 -0.16
C PRO A 103 -17.74 11.05 -0.88
N PRO A 104 -17.52 9.88 -1.50
CA PRO A 104 -18.56 9.21 -2.29
C PRO A 104 -19.60 8.47 -1.43
N ALA A 105 -19.24 8.09 -0.20
CA ALA A 105 -20.09 7.32 0.70
C ALA A 105 -19.77 7.63 2.17
N PRO A 106 -20.71 7.42 3.10
CA PRO A 106 -20.43 7.52 4.52
C PRO A 106 -19.52 6.35 4.97
N GLY A 107 -18.60 6.62 5.92
CA GLY A 107 -17.67 5.63 6.40
C GLY A 107 -16.38 6.22 6.96
N ARG A 108 -15.41 5.36 7.27
CA ARG A 108 -14.06 5.76 7.68
C ARG A 108 -13.09 5.55 6.54
N TYR A 109 -12.44 6.61 6.10
CA TYR A 109 -11.38 6.60 5.11
C TYR A 109 -10.06 6.87 5.80
N THR A 110 -9.02 6.11 5.44
CA THR A 110 -7.67 6.38 5.94
C THR A 110 -6.95 7.28 4.95
N PHE A 111 -6.51 8.46 5.38
CA PHE A 111 -5.54 9.22 4.62
C PHE A 111 -4.12 8.90 5.13
N TYR A 112 -3.15 8.92 4.24
CA TYR A 112 -1.81 8.40 4.54
C TYR A 112 -0.73 9.06 3.68
N CYS A 113 0.52 8.98 4.15
CA CYS A 113 1.67 9.43 3.39
C CYS A 113 2.08 8.36 2.35
N THR A 114 2.34 8.80 1.11
CA THR A 114 2.76 7.93 0.00
C THR A 114 4.25 8.04 -0.33
N VAL A 115 4.99 8.91 0.35
CA VAL A 115 6.42 9.15 0.14
C VAL A 115 7.18 8.72 1.39
N TRP A 116 8.25 7.96 1.23
CA TRP A 116 9.11 7.58 2.34
C TRP A 116 9.73 8.83 3.00
N CYS A 117 9.20 9.22 4.14
CA CYS A 117 9.56 10.44 4.87
C CYS A 117 10.40 10.19 6.13
N SER A 118 10.34 8.98 6.72
CA SER A 118 11.10 8.60 7.92
C SER A 118 11.08 7.10 8.14
N PRO A 119 11.89 6.55 9.05
CA PRO A 119 11.82 5.14 9.45
C PRO A 119 10.45 4.68 9.95
N ASN A 120 9.65 5.59 10.54
CA ASN A 120 8.29 5.33 10.99
C ASN A 120 7.22 5.78 10.00
N HIS A 121 7.57 6.03 8.74
CA HIS A 121 6.66 6.45 7.66
C HIS A 121 5.31 5.69 7.66
N TRP A 122 5.32 4.40 7.90
CA TRP A 122 4.12 3.56 7.94
C TRP A 122 3.08 3.95 9.01
N ARG A 123 3.49 4.75 10.03
CA ARG A 123 2.60 5.31 11.05
C ARG A 123 1.95 6.62 10.63
N MET A 124 2.40 7.24 9.53
CA MET A 124 1.86 8.52 9.08
C MET A 124 0.49 8.33 8.41
N ARG A 125 -0.52 8.16 9.24
CA ARG A 125 -1.91 7.90 8.87
C ARG A 125 -2.85 8.78 9.69
N GLY A 126 -4.00 9.13 9.10
CA GLY A 126 -5.08 9.80 9.77
C GLY A 126 -6.42 9.25 9.29
N THR A 127 -7.51 9.72 9.87
CA THR A 127 -8.86 9.23 9.62
C THR A 127 -9.76 10.38 9.16
N LEU A 128 -10.44 10.17 8.03
CA LEU A 128 -11.56 11.00 7.60
C LEU A 128 -12.86 10.25 7.90
N GLU A 129 -13.64 10.75 8.86
CA GLU A 129 -14.95 10.21 9.23
C GLU A 129 -16.03 10.94 8.45
N VAL A 130 -16.73 10.22 7.57
CA VAL A 130 -17.84 10.73 6.77
C VAL A 130 -19.14 10.23 7.40
N VAL A 131 -19.90 11.11 8.03
CA VAL A 131 -21.19 10.76 8.63
C VAL A 131 -22.32 10.80 7.58
N GLY A 132 -23.27 9.89 7.73
CA GLY A 132 -24.49 9.88 6.91
C GLY A 132 -25.40 11.07 7.18
N PRO A 133 -26.51 11.19 6.43
CA PRO A 133 -27.51 12.26 6.62
C PRO A 133 -28.14 12.28 8.02
N ASP A 134 -28.14 11.14 8.69
CA ASP A 134 -28.60 10.93 10.08
C ASP A 134 -27.54 11.33 11.12
N GLY A 135 -26.37 11.79 10.69
CA GLY A 135 -25.24 12.11 11.56
C GLY A 135 -24.51 10.87 12.10
N VAL A 136 -24.90 9.67 11.67
CA VAL A 136 -24.31 8.41 12.14
C VAL A 136 -23.15 8.01 11.24
N LEU A 137 -22.08 7.52 11.86
CA LEU A 137 -20.96 6.91 11.17
C LEU A 137 -21.27 5.41 11.02
N PRO A 138 -21.42 4.90 9.79
CA PRO A 138 -21.67 3.48 9.57
C PRO A 138 -20.54 2.62 10.17
N SER A 139 -20.92 1.55 10.81
CA SER A 139 -20.00 0.48 11.22
C SER A 139 -20.21 -0.70 10.27
N PRO A 140 -19.42 -0.82 9.19
CA PRO A 140 -19.57 -1.97 8.31
C PRO A 140 -19.18 -3.23 9.09
N THR A 141 -19.96 -4.30 8.90
CA THR A 141 -19.54 -5.65 9.31
C THR A 141 -18.75 -6.22 8.13
N PRO A 142 -17.42 -6.16 8.12
CA PRO A 142 -16.65 -6.68 7.01
C PRO A 142 -16.78 -8.20 6.98
N GLN A 143 -16.95 -8.76 5.79
CA GLN A 143 -16.79 -10.19 5.63
C GLN A 143 -15.35 -10.58 5.99
N PRO A 144 -15.15 -11.72 6.69
CA PRO A 144 -13.81 -12.15 7.03
C PRO A 144 -12.98 -12.36 5.76
N PRO A 145 -11.72 -11.93 5.72
CA PRO A 145 -10.83 -12.17 4.59
C PRO A 145 -10.69 -13.66 4.26
N LEU A 146 -10.36 -13.97 3.00
CA LEU A 146 -10.30 -15.34 2.51
C LEU A 146 -9.41 -16.26 3.37
N TYR A 147 -8.27 -15.77 3.87
CA TYR A 147 -7.40 -16.57 4.73
C TYR A 147 -8.08 -17.00 6.05
N GLN A 148 -8.92 -16.13 6.62
CA GLN A 148 -9.70 -16.47 7.82
C GLN A 148 -10.83 -17.45 7.51
N GLN A 149 -11.52 -17.27 6.38
CA GLN A 149 -12.54 -18.23 5.92
C GLN A 149 -11.97 -19.63 5.72
N LEU A 150 -10.69 -19.72 5.32
CA LEU A 150 -9.98 -20.98 5.10
C LEU A 150 -9.26 -21.50 6.36
N GLY A 151 -9.30 -20.76 7.48
CA GLY A 151 -8.59 -21.14 8.71
C GLY A 151 -7.06 -21.13 8.55
N LEU A 152 -6.50 -20.31 7.64
CA LEU A 152 -5.06 -20.28 7.38
C LEU A 152 -4.34 -19.40 8.41
N ASP A 153 -3.28 -19.95 9.00
CA ASP A 153 -2.35 -19.18 9.81
C ASP A 153 -1.34 -18.45 8.92
N ILE A 154 -1.53 -17.14 8.76
CA ILE A 154 -0.63 -16.34 7.92
C ILE A 154 0.71 -16.04 8.59
N ASP A 155 0.89 -16.34 9.87
CA ASP A 155 2.17 -16.17 10.60
C ASP A 155 3.04 -17.43 10.54
N ALA A 156 2.44 -18.59 10.29
CA ALA A 156 3.18 -19.82 10.13
C ALA A 156 4.16 -19.75 8.95
N PRO A 157 5.29 -20.46 9.00
CA PRO A 157 6.17 -20.64 7.85
C PRO A 157 5.47 -21.41 6.74
N HIS A 158 5.39 -20.83 5.55
CA HIS A 158 4.81 -21.46 4.36
C HIS A 158 5.95 -21.87 3.40
N ILE A 159 6.68 -22.90 3.77
CA ILE A 159 7.82 -23.38 3.00
C ILE A 159 7.34 -24.41 1.97
N ALA A 160 7.66 -24.19 0.70
CA ALA A 160 7.29 -25.09 -0.40
C ALA A 160 7.98 -26.45 -0.27
N ALA A 161 7.22 -27.53 -0.40
CA ALA A 161 7.79 -28.88 -0.57
C ALA A 161 8.42 -29.05 -1.96
N HIS A 162 7.81 -28.41 -2.97
CA HIS A 162 8.31 -28.35 -4.34
C HIS A 162 8.41 -26.89 -4.76
N PHE A 163 9.55 -26.51 -5.33
CA PHE A 163 9.80 -25.14 -5.81
C PHE A 163 10.66 -25.17 -7.08
N PRO A 164 10.49 -24.20 -7.99
CA PRO A 164 11.25 -24.18 -9.23
C PRO A 164 12.72 -23.84 -8.97
N ARG A 165 13.62 -24.48 -9.71
CA ARG A 165 15.06 -24.16 -9.71
C ARG A 165 15.41 -23.11 -10.75
N ASN A 166 14.66 -23.07 -11.84
CA ASN A 166 14.72 -22.08 -12.91
C ASN A 166 13.46 -21.23 -12.87
N THR A 167 13.51 -20.01 -13.40
CA THR A 167 12.30 -19.15 -13.50
C THR A 167 11.28 -19.79 -14.44
N PRO A 168 10.11 -20.20 -13.95
CA PRO A 168 9.07 -20.78 -14.79
C PRO A 168 8.49 -19.74 -15.75
N SER A 169 8.22 -20.11 -17.00
CA SER A 169 7.69 -19.22 -18.03
C SER A 169 6.32 -19.65 -18.50
N ALA A 170 5.36 -18.75 -18.39
CA ALA A 170 4.02 -18.98 -18.91
C ALA A 170 4.00 -19.15 -20.44
N ALA A 171 4.92 -18.49 -21.16
CA ALA A 171 5.06 -18.65 -22.61
C ALA A 171 5.54 -20.06 -22.98
N ARG A 172 6.53 -20.60 -22.25
CA ARG A 172 6.96 -21.99 -22.45
C ARG A 172 5.85 -22.98 -22.10
N GLY A 173 5.12 -22.74 -21.00
CA GLY A 173 3.95 -23.55 -20.63
C GLY A 173 2.87 -23.55 -21.72
N GLN A 174 2.58 -22.40 -22.32
CA GLN A 174 1.65 -22.28 -23.43
C GLN A 174 2.13 -23.05 -24.67
N ALA A 175 3.44 -23.03 -24.95
CA ALA A 175 4.03 -23.72 -26.11
C ALA A 175 3.95 -25.25 -26.01
N LEU A 176 3.75 -25.83 -24.81
CA LEU A 176 3.52 -27.27 -24.65
C LEU A 176 2.20 -27.74 -25.29
N GLY A 177 1.25 -26.81 -25.52
CA GLY A 177 -0.03 -27.13 -26.17
C GLY A 177 -0.95 -28.05 -25.34
N LEU A 178 -0.64 -28.26 -24.05
CA LEU A 178 -1.40 -29.11 -23.14
C LEU A 178 -2.54 -28.33 -22.47
N PRO A 179 -3.72 -28.93 -22.29
CA PRO A 179 -4.79 -28.32 -21.51
C PRO A 179 -4.37 -28.25 -20.05
N LEU A 180 -4.84 -27.23 -19.32
CA LEU A 180 -4.75 -27.22 -17.87
C LEU A 180 -5.94 -27.99 -17.29
N PRO A 181 -5.77 -28.73 -16.17
CA PRO A 181 -6.89 -29.28 -15.40
C PRO A 181 -7.89 -28.19 -15.03
N GLY A 182 -9.18 -28.51 -15.02
CA GLY A 182 -10.24 -27.52 -14.76
C GLY A 182 -10.09 -26.79 -13.44
N ASP A 183 -9.59 -27.46 -12.40
CA ASP A 183 -9.30 -26.88 -11.10
C ASP A 183 -8.11 -25.90 -11.11
N LEU A 184 -7.18 -26.01 -12.06
CA LEU A 184 -6.09 -25.07 -12.28
C LEU A 184 -6.41 -24.01 -13.34
N ALA A 185 -7.56 -24.11 -13.99
CA ALA A 185 -8.10 -23.08 -14.87
C ALA A 185 -9.06 -22.11 -14.14
N ASP A 186 -9.41 -22.40 -12.89
CA ASP A 186 -10.31 -21.59 -12.06
C ASP A 186 -9.50 -20.60 -11.20
N PRO A 187 -9.62 -19.26 -11.43
CA PRO A 187 -8.93 -18.24 -10.64
C PRO A 187 -9.25 -18.30 -9.13
N GLU A 188 -10.51 -18.61 -8.77
CA GLU A 188 -10.90 -18.67 -7.36
C GLU A 188 -10.25 -19.89 -6.66
N ARG A 189 -10.04 -20.98 -7.38
CA ARG A 189 -9.31 -22.13 -6.85
C ARG A 189 -7.83 -21.79 -6.66
N LEU A 190 -7.21 -21.09 -7.62
CA LEU A 190 -5.80 -20.69 -7.56
C LEU A 190 -5.53 -19.72 -6.40
N ARG A 191 -6.50 -18.90 -5.99
CA ARG A 191 -6.37 -18.06 -4.79
C ARG A 191 -6.20 -18.87 -3.48
N ARG A 192 -6.70 -20.11 -3.46
CA ARG A 192 -6.77 -20.97 -2.27
C ARG A 192 -5.59 -21.92 -2.13
N ILE A 193 -4.87 -22.19 -3.20
CA ILE A 193 -3.76 -23.14 -3.24
C ILE A 193 -2.44 -22.46 -3.49
N SER A 194 -1.34 -23.09 -3.08
CA SER A 194 0.01 -22.61 -3.37
C SER A 194 0.48 -23.13 -4.74
N PRO A 195 1.45 -22.44 -5.39
CA PRO A 195 2.11 -22.97 -6.58
C PRO A 195 2.71 -24.38 -6.39
N SER A 196 3.27 -24.64 -5.19
CA SER A 196 3.78 -25.98 -4.83
C SER A 196 2.69 -27.05 -4.85
N ALA A 197 1.48 -26.71 -4.38
CA ALA A 197 0.35 -27.64 -4.42
C ALA A 197 -0.16 -27.88 -5.86
N ALA A 198 -0.17 -26.84 -6.70
CA ALA A 198 -0.50 -26.97 -8.11
C ALA A 198 0.52 -27.83 -8.87
N PHE A 199 1.81 -27.65 -8.59
CA PHE A 199 2.87 -28.52 -9.12
C PHE A 199 2.63 -29.98 -8.72
N ALA A 200 2.41 -30.26 -7.44
CA ALA A 200 2.13 -31.61 -6.95
C ALA A 200 0.87 -32.22 -7.61
N ARG A 201 -0.17 -31.41 -7.81
CA ARG A 201 -1.42 -31.81 -8.49
C ARG A 201 -1.15 -32.25 -9.94
N LEU A 202 -0.32 -31.48 -10.69
CA LEU A 202 0.06 -31.85 -12.06
C LEU A 202 0.95 -33.10 -12.07
N ARG A 203 1.91 -33.23 -11.16
CA ARG A 203 2.78 -34.41 -11.07
C ARG A 203 2.02 -35.71 -10.76
N ALA A 204 0.92 -35.62 -10.01
CA ALA A 204 0.08 -36.76 -9.67
C ALA A 204 -0.84 -37.18 -10.84
N ASP A 205 -0.96 -36.38 -11.89
CA ASP A 205 -1.85 -36.65 -13.00
C ASP A 205 -1.09 -37.38 -14.15
N PRO A 206 -1.51 -38.59 -14.54
CA PRO A 206 -0.85 -39.35 -15.61
C PRO A 206 -0.70 -38.60 -16.93
N ALA A 207 -1.59 -37.65 -17.23
CA ALA A 207 -1.53 -36.86 -18.45
C ALA A 207 -0.23 -36.04 -18.57
N TYR A 208 0.38 -35.68 -17.44
CA TYR A 208 1.60 -34.87 -17.38
C TYR A 208 2.84 -35.65 -16.91
N ALA A 209 2.73 -36.99 -16.76
CA ALA A 209 3.80 -37.84 -16.21
C ALA A 209 5.08 -37.84 -17.11
N HIS A 210 4.92 -37.60 -18.40
CA HIS A 210 6.00 -37.52 -19.37
C HIS A 210 6.81 -36.24 -19.36
N LEU A 211 6.33 -35.19 -18.61
CA LEU A 211 7.00 -33.89 -18.55
C LEU A 211 8.12 -33.89 -17.49
N GLY A 212 9.18 -33.15 -17.78
CA GLY A 212 10.18 -32.78 -16.76
C GLY A 212 9.64 -31.74 -15.77
N ASP A 213 10.30 -31.61 -14.61
CA ASP A 213 9.86 -30.69 -13.57
C ASP A 213 9.76 -29.23 -14.03
N ASP A 214 10.74 -28.77 -14.83
CA ASP A 214 10.72 -27.40 -15.37
C ASP A 214 9.47 -27.16 -16.27
N GLN A 215 9.08 -28.15 -17.09
CA GLN A 215 7.90 -28.07 -17.94
C GLN A 215 6.61 -28.05 -17.10
N VAL A 216 6.55 -28.80 -16.01
CA VAL A 216 5.40 -28.76 -15.09
C VAL A 216 5.34 -27.40 -14.39
N TRP A 217 6.47 -26.83 -14.00
CA TRP A 217 6.52 -25.47 -13.45
C TRP A 217 6.09 -24.41 -14.48
N ASP A 218 6.44 -24.58 -15.76
CA ASP A 218 5.98 -23.70 -16.83
C ASP A 218 4.45 -23.75 -16.99
N LEU A 219 3.82 -24.93 -16.80
CA LEU A 219 2.35 -25.07 -16.76
C LEU A 219 1.75 -24.38 -15.51
N VAL A 220 2.41 -24.46 -14.36
CA VAL A 220 2.00 -23.71 -13.16
C VAL A 220 2.05 -22.21 -13.45
N ALA A 221 3.14 -21.69 -14.03
CA ALA A 221 3.24 -20.27 -14.40
C ALA A 221 2.13 -19.86 -15.39
N LEU A 222 1.79 -20.74 -16.35
CA LEU A 222 0.69 -20.52 -17.30
C LEU A 222 -0.66 -20.40 -16.57
N ALA A 223 -0.93 -21.29 -15.58
CA ALA A 223 -2.17 -21.24 -14.80
C ALA A 223 -2.30 -19.89 -14.06
N TRP A 224 -1.25 -19.44 -13.38
CA TRP A 224 -1.22 -18.14 -12.68
C TRP A 224 -1.38 -16.97 -13.64
N LYS A 225 -0.68 -16.96 -14.79
CA LYS A 225 -0.87 -15.92 -15.80
C LYS A 225 -2.31 -15.84 -16.32
N ARG A 226 -2.97 -16.98 -16.52
CA ARG A 226 -4.36 -17.02 -17.01
C ARG A 226 -5.39 -16.61 -15.94
N SER A 227 -5.02 -16.60 -14.66
CA SER A 227 -5.90 -16.18 -13.57
C SER A 227 -5.97 -14.67 -13.38
N THR A 228 -5.16 -13.91 -14.11
CA THR A 228 -5.11 -12.44 -14.03
C THR A 228 -5.21 -11.82 -15.43
N THR A 229 -5.29 -10.47 -15.49
CA THR A 229 -5.32 -9.72 -16.75
C THR A 229 -4.17 -8.70 -16.79
N PRO A 230 -3.78 -8.23 -18.00
CA PRO A 230 -2.76 -7.18 -18.11
C PRO A 230 -3.10 -5.90 -17.30
N GLU A 231 -4.38 -5.51 -17.26
CA GLU A 231 -4.86 -4.34 -16.55
C GLU A 231 -4.70 -4.52 -15.04
N ARG A 232 -5.02 -5.71 -14.50
CA ARG A 232 -4.83 -6.02 -13.07
C ARG A 232 -3.36 -6.08 -12.71
N LEU A 233 -2.51 -6.63 -13.57
CA LEU A 233 -1.06 -6.62 -13.35
C LEU A 233 -0.51 -5.19 -13.35
N ALA A 234 -0.94 -4.34 -14.29
CA ALA A 234 -0.54 -2.94 -14.33
C ALA A 234 -1.01 -2.17 -13.08
N GLN A 235 -2.24 -2.40 -12.62
CA GLN A 235 -2.75 -1.84 -11.37
C GLN A 235 -1.92 -2.30 -10.16
N GLY A 236 -1.66 -3.61 -10.07
CA GLY A 236 -0.84 -4.19 -9.01
C GLY A 236 0.58 -3.61 -8.99
N GLN A 237 1.20 -3.47 -10.17
CA GLN A 237 2.51 -2.85 -10.32
C GLN A 237 2.52 -1.39 -9.85
N ALA A 238 1.51 -0.60 -10.22
CA ALA A 238 1.41 0.79 -9.79
C ALA A 238 1.28 0.90 -8.27
N ILE A 239 0.43 0.08 -7.65
CA ILE A 239 0.25 0.05 -6.20
C ILE A 239 1.53 -0.42 -5.50
N TYR A 240 2.16 -1.49 -6.01
CA TYR A 240 3.42 -2.01 -5.46
C TYR A 240 4.52 -0.96 -5.50
N THR A 241 4.70 -0.30 -6.63
CA THR A 241 5.72 0.74 -6.82
C THR A 241 5.53 1.91 -5.85
N ALA A 242 4.29 2.35 -5.68
CA ALA A 242 3.96 3.48 -4.82
C ALA A 242 4.06 3.16 -3.32
N ASN A 243 3.71 1.93 -2.91
CA ASN A 243 3.45 1.63 -1.49
C ASN A 243 4.34 0.53 -0.89
N CYS A 244 4.90 -0.36 -1.71
CA CYS A 244 5.60 -1.56 -1.25
C CYS A 244 7.10 -1.53 -1.56
N ALA A 245 7.49 -0.97 -2.71
CA ALA A 245 8.84 -1.01 -3.23
C ALA A 245 9.86 -0.30 -2.32
N ALA A 246 9.45 0.72 -1.56
CA ALA A 246 10.32 1.41 -0.60
C ALA A 246 10.93 0.45 0.43
N CYS A 247 10.23 -0.62 0.80
CA CYS A 247 10.70 -1.65 1.73
C CYS A 247 11.13 -2.94 0.99
N HIS A 248 10.29 -3.41 0.07
CA HIS A 248 10.50 -4.69 -0.61
C HIS A 248 11.45 -4.62 -1.82
N GLY A 249 11.87 -3.42 -2.23
CA GLY A 249 12.71 -3.19 -3.42
C GLY A 249 11.91 -3.22 -4.72
N GLN A 250 12.40 -2.55 -5.77
CA GLN A 250 11.77 -2.57 -7.09
C GLN A 250 11.76 -3.95 -7.72
N SER A 251 12.79 -4.75 -7.42
CA SER A 251 12.94 -6.13 -7.89
C SER A 251 12.37 -7.18 -6.92
N GLY A 252 11.67 -6.76 -5.87
CA GLY A 252 11.04 -7.66 -4.90
C GLY A 252 12.00 -8.40 -3.96
N ARG A 253 13.29 -7.99 -3.87
CA ARG A 253 14.33 -8.69 -3.10
C ARG A 253 14.37 -8.36 -1.60
N GLY A 254 13.45 -7.53 -1.10
CA GLY A 254 13.47 -7.07 0.29
C GLY A 254 14.61 -6.09 0.59
N ASP A 255 15.19 -5.47 -0.42
CA ASP A 255 16.39 -4.63 -0.35
C ASP A 255 16.10 -3.13 -0.51
N GLY A 256 14.84 -2.74 -0.46
CA GLY A 256 14.45 -1.34 -0.50
C GLY A 256 15.06 -0.51 0.64
N PRO A 257 15.25 0.81 0.45
CA PRO A 257 15.92 1.67 1.46
C PRO A 257 15.22 1.63 2.82
N GLY A 258 13.88 1.64 2.85
CA GLY A 258 13.10 1.48 4.07
C GLY A 258 13.22 0.08 4.68
N GLY A 259 13.34 -0.95 3.85
CA GLY A 259 13.52 -2.32 4.30
C GLY A 259 14.84 -2.54 5.02
N ARG A 260 15.91 -1.88 4.57
CA ARG A 260 17.22 -1.93 5.26
C ARG A 260 17.15 -1.34 6.66
N ALA A 261 16.41 -0.26 6.84
CA ALA A 261 16.21 0.37 8.14
C ALA A 261 15.38 -0.49 9.12
N LEU A 262 14.55 -1.40 8.60
CA LEU A 262 13.70 -2.30 9.38
C LEU A 262 14.35 -3.66 9.66
N ARG A 263 15.47 -3.98 9.04
CA ARG A 263 16.16 -5.26 9.28
C ARG A 263 16.63 -5.36 10.72
N ARG A 264 16.27 -6.46 11.35
CA ARG A 264 16.72 -6.81 12.72
C ARG A 264 17.27 -8.24 12.68
N THR A 265 18.33 -8.46 13.42
CA THR A 265 18.83 -9.81 13.66
C THR A 265 18.38 -10.21 15.05
N ASP A 266 17.67 -11.33 15.16
CA ASP A 266 17.25 -11.86 16.46
C ASP A 266 18.43 -12.48 17.23
N ALA A 267 18.17 -12.89 18.47
CA ALA A 267 19.19 -13.49 19.34
C ALA A 267 19.78 -14.80 18.80
N MET A 268 19.15 -15.43 17.82
CA MET A 268 19.64 -16.64 17.15
C MET A 268 20.39 -16.34 15.84
N GLY A 269 20.62 -15.06 15.52
CA GLY A 269 21.32 -14.63 14.32
C GLY A 269 20.45 -14.64 13.04
N VAL A 270 19.13 -14.85 13.16
CA VAL A 270 18.22 -14.83 12.03
C VAL A 270 17.86 -13.39 11.68
N SER A 271 18.20 -12.98 10.47
CA SER A 271 17.87 -11.66 9.96
C SER A 271 16.40 -11.62 9.56
N GLN A 272 15.61 -10.81 10.27
CA GLN A 272 14.24 -10.50 9.94
C GLN A 272 14.18 -9.17 9.17
N GLY A 273 13.44 -9.14 8.06
CA GLY A 273 13.29 -7.96 7.22
C GLY A 273 12.13 -8.16 6.24
N PRO A 274 11.93 -7.20 5.33
CA PRO A 274 10.94 -7.34 4.28
C PRO A 274 11.17 -8.63 3.47
N ALA A 275 10.08 -9.29 3.13
CA ALA A 275 10.12 -10.54 2.36
C ALA A 275 10.84 -10.34 1.03
N ASN A 276 11.64 -11.34 0.64
CA ASN A 276 12.21 -11.47 -0.69
C ASN A 276 11.25 -12.30 -1.55
N PHE A 277 10.54 -11.65 -2.46
CA PHE A 277 9.57 -12.29 -3.35
C PHE A 277 10.23 -13.07 -4.49
N THR A 278 11.55 -12.96 -4.68
CA THR A 278 12.29 -13.79 -5.65
C THR A 278 12.75 -15.11 -5.06
N GLU A 279 12.53 -15.33 -3.76
CA GLU A 279 12.90 -16.59 -3.08
C GLU A 279 11.83 -17.66 -3.39
N ALA A 280 12.14 -18.52 -4.36
CA ALA A 280 11.20 -19.49 -4.91
C ALA A 280 10.64 -20.45 -3.84
N ARG A 281 11.48 -20.89 -2.89
CA ARG A 281 11.07 -21.83 -1.85
C ARG A 281 10.01 -21.24 -0.92
N THR A 282 10.09 -19.95 -0.62
CA THR A 282 9.12 -19.26 0.20
C THR A 282 7.88 -18.89 -0.63
N MET A 283 8.09 -18.28 -1.79
CA MET A 283 6.98 -17.82 -2.62
C MET A 283 6.09 -18.95 -3.12
N ALA A 284 6.66 -20.07 -3.56
CA ALA A 284 5.87 -21.21 -4.03
C ALA A 284 5.11 -21.94 -2.92
N GLY A 285 5.42 -21.69 -1.64
CA GLY A 285 4.77 -22.35 -0.50
C GLY A 285 3.48 -21.68 -0.02
N GLY A 286 3.35 -20.36 -0.20
CA GLY A 286 2.16 -19.62 0.19
C GLY A 286 1.08 -19.60 -0.89
N SER A 287 -0.19 -19.59 -0.51
CA SER A 287 -1.30 -19.31 -1.43
C SER A 287 -1.51 -17.80 -1.59
N ALA A 288 -2.24 -17.40 -2.64
CA ALA A 288 -2.63 -16.00 -2.81
C ALA A 288 -3.44 -15.47 -1.62
N ALA A 289 -4.28 -16.32 -0.99
CA ALA A 289 -5.03 -15.97 0.22
C ALA A 289 -4.10 -15.61 1.40
N ILE A 290 -2.96 -16.31 1.55
CA ILE A 290 -1.96 -16.01 2.58
C ILE A 290 -1.31 -14.65 2.31
N TYR A 291 -0.89 -14.38 1.07
CA TYR A 291 -0.26 -13.10 0.72
C TYR A 291 -1.24 -11.94 0.82
N GLN A 292 -2.50 -12.12 0.40
CA GLN A 292 -3.55 -11.11 0.63
C GLN A 292 -3.73 -10.85 2.13
N GLY A 293 -3.81 -11.89 2.94
CA GLY A 293 -3.93 -11.76 4.39
C GLY A 293 -2.77 -10.97 5.02
N LYS A 294 -1.54 -11.22 4.58
CA LYS A 294 -0.35 -10.45 5.00
C LYS A 294 -0.44 -8.98 4.58
N VAL A 295 -0.92 -8.68 3.37
CA VAL A 295 -1.13 -7.30 2.90
C VAL A 295 -2.22 -6.63 3.74
N LEU A 296 -3.38 -7.28 3.92
CA LEU A 296 -4.51 -6.72 4.67
C LEU A 296 -4.15 -6.40 6.11
N ARG A 297 -3.50 -7.36 6.81
CA ARG A 297 -3.21 -7.25 8.25
C ARG A 297 -1.90 -6.51 8.55
N GLY A 298 -0.95 -6.52 7.62
CA GLY A 298 0.41 -6.05 7.88
C GLY A 298 1.21 -7.01 8.78
N GLY A 299 2.37 -6.57 9.20
CA GLY A 299 3.37 -7.41 9.84
C GLY A 299 3.51 -7.27 11.36
N MET A 300 2.46 -6.97 12.11
CA MET A 300 2.40 -6.97 13.58
C MET A 300 3.74 -6.70 14.30
N GLY A 301 4.24 -5.45 14.24
CA GLY A 301 5.50 -5.05 14.87
C GLY A 301 6.75 -5.14 13.97
N THR A 302 6.68 -5.71 12.78
CA THR A 302 7.78 -5.77 11.83
C THR A 302 8.00 -4.47 11.04
N GLY A 303 7.10 -3.49 11.18
CA GLY A 303 7.11 -2.25 10.40
C GLY A 303 6.36 -2.34 9.07
N MET A 304 5.82 -3.50 8.69
CA MET A 304 4.92 -3.61 7.53
C MET A 304 3.54 -3.05 7.89
N PRO A 305 3.04 -2.02 7.20
CA PRO A 305 1.72 -1.44 7.47
C PRO A 305 0.59 -2.43 7.20
N TYR A 306 -0.54 -2.28 7.88
CA TYR A 306 -1.79 -2.94 7.49
C TYR A 306 -2.47 -2.12 6.39
N TRP A 307 -2.81 -2.77 5.27
CA TRP A 307 -3.32 -2.09 4.07
C TRP A 307 -4.83 -2.23 3.90
N GLY A 308 -5.49 -3.04 4.75
CA GLY A 308 -6.93 -3.28 4.68
C GLY A 308 -7.78 -2.01 4.64
N PRO A 309 -7.54 -0.98 5.47
CA PRO A 309 -8.30 0.27 5.41
C PRO A 309 -7.93 1.19 4.23
N ILE A 310 -6.87 0.89 3.50
CA ILE A 310 -6.32 1.73 2.43
C ILE A 310 -6.69 1.20 1.05
N LEU A 311 -6.48 -0.10 0.83
CA LEU A 311 -6.71 -0.76 -0.44
C LEU A 311 -8.08 -1.41 -0.47
N THR A 312 -8.76 -1.34 -1.62
CA THR A 312 -9.97 -2.14 -1.85
C THR A 312 -9.61 -3.61 -1.96
N GLU A 313 -10.60 -4.49 -1.94
CA GLU A 313 -10.37 -5.92 -2.12
C GLU A 313 -9.75 -6.20 -3.50
N GLU A 314 -10.27 -5.58 -4.57
CA GLU A 314 -9.70 -5.70 -5.92
C GLU A 314 -8.25 -5.21 -5.97
N GLN A 315 -7.94 -4.10 -5.31
CA GLN A 315 -6.58 -3.57 -5.25
C GLN A 315 -5.63 -4.51 -4.50
N THR A 316 -6.07 -5.13 -3.43
CA THR A 316 -5.24 -6.13 -2.71
C THR A 316 -4.98 -7.36 -3.56
N TRP A 317 -5.98 -7.85 -4.30
CA TRP A 317 -5.80 -8.95 -5.25
C TRP A 317 -4.88 -8.56 -6.41
N ALA A 318 -5.00 -7.35 -6.95
CA ALA A 318 -4.11 -6.87 -8.01
C ALA A 318 -2.64 -6.83 -7.54
N VAL A 319 -2.38 -6.37 -6.31
CA VAL A 319 -1.03 -6.44 -5.72
C VAL A 319 -0.53 -7.88 -5.64
N VAL A 320 -1.35 -8.80 -5.14
CA VAL A 320 -0.97 -10.22 -5.01
C VAL A 320 -0.70 -10.85 -6.37
N ASP A 321 -1.53 -10.55 -7.38
CA ASP A 321 -1.29 -10.99 -8.76
C ASP A 321 0.05 -10.48 -9.30
N TYR A 322 0.41 -9.23 -8.98
CA TYR A 322 1.70 -8.68 -9.37
C TYR A 322 2.87 -9.33 -8.63
N LEU A 323 2.72 -9.73 -7.34
CA LEU A 323 3.80 -10.40 -6.61
C LEU A 323 4.27 -11.68 -7.29
N TRP A 324 3.39 -12.39 -8.02
CA TRP A 324 3.74 -13.60 -8.74
C TRP A 324 4.69 -13.34 -9.91
N THR A 325 4.77 -12.12 -10.44
CA THR A 325 5.74 -11.77 -11.50
C THR A 325 7.19 -11.77 -11.02
N PHE A 326 7.42 -11.81 -9.70
CA PHE A 326 8.78 -12.01 -9.14
C PHE A 326 9.20 -13.49 -9.11
N LEU A 327 8.24 -14.41 -9.21
CA LEU A 327 8.48 -15.86 -9.26
C LEU A 327 8.37 -16.40 -10.68
N PHE A 328 7.45 -15.88 -11.48
CA PHE A 328 7.09 -16.37 -12.82
C PHE A 328 7.41 -15.32 -13.89
N ASP A 329 7.83 -15.81 -15.07
CA ASP A 329 7.94 -15.04 -16.31
C ASP A 329 6.61 -15.16 -17.09
N TYR A 330 5.92 -13.98 -17.25
CA TYR A 330 4.57 -13.92 -17.84
C TYR A 330 4.55 -13.50 -19.31
#